data_c1127f9a40f5b6afabb51adb22bc5feb
#
_entry.id   c1127f9a40f5b6afabb51adb22bc5feb
#
_cell.length_a   1.000
_cell.length_b   1.000
_cell.length_c   1.000
_cell.angle_alpha   90.00
_cell.angle_beta   90.00
_cell.angle_gamma   90.00
#
_symmetry.space_group_name_H-M   'P 1'
#
loop_
_entity.id
_entity.type
_entity.pdbx_description
1 polymer ?
#
loop_
_entity_poly.entity_id
_entity_poly.type
_entity_poly.pdbx_seq_one_letter_code
_entity_poly.pdbx_strand_id
1 'polypeptide(L)'
;RELHQALEVKTPYKKWFERMSDYGFEENIDYVVTDIFVHNPLGGRQNQIDHALTLDTAKEIAMIQRSEPGKRARQYFIQVEKAWNSPEMIMQRALKIANNTINQLETKIER
;
A
#
# COMPACT_ATOMS: atom_id res chain seq x y z
N ARG A 1 -8.76 0.56 1.59
CA ARG A 1 -10.07 0.76 0.93
C ARG A 1 -9.98 0.71 -0.59
N GLU A 2 -8.90 1.22 -1.16
CA GLU A 2 -8.70 1.15 -2.61
C GLU A 2 -8.64 -0.29 -3.12
N LEU A 3 -7.94 -1.18 -2.41
CA LEU A 3 -7.87 -2.58 -2.77
C LEU A 3 -9.25 -3.25 -2.69
N HIS A 4 -10.02 -2.94 -1.66
CA HIS A 4 -11.38 -3.44 -1.50
C HIS A 4 -12.26 -3.04 -2.69
N GLN A 5 -12.15 -1.79 -3.14
CA GLN A 5 -12.87 -1.31 -4.33
C GLN A 5 -12.38 -1.99 -5.60
N ALA A 6 -11.06 -2.14 -5.77
CA ALA A 6 -10.48 -2.77 -6.94
C ALA A 6 -10.86 -4.25 -7.05
N LEU A 7 -11.04 -4.93 -5.93
CA LEU A 7 -11.46 -6.33 -5.88
C LEU A 7 -12.98 -6.50 -6.06
N GLU A 8 -13.73 -5.40 -6.11
CA GLU A 8 -15.19 -5.42 -6.31
C GLU A 8 -15.91 -6.29 -5.27
N VAL A 9 -15.43 -6.24 -4.03
CA VAL A 9 -16.02 -7.02 -2.93
C VAL A 9 -17.32 -6.38 -2.47
N LYS A 10 -18.38 -7.18 -2.37
CA LYS A 10 -19.70 -6.71 -1.94
C LYS A 10 -19.84 -6.58 -0.42
N THR A 11 -19.01 -7.30 0.34
CA THR A 11 -19.01 -7.23 1.79
C THR A 11 -18.51 -5.85 2.25
N PRO A 12 -19.13 -5.22 3.26
CA PRO A 12 -18.63 -3.95 3.79
C PRO A 12 -17.15 -4.04 4.20
N TYR A 13 -16.42 -2.96 3.99
CA TYR A 13 -14.97 -2.92 4.19
C TYR A 13 -14.53 -3.44 5.56
N LYS A 14 -15.18 -3.00 6.63
CA LYS A 14 -14.81 -3.38 7.99
C LYS A 14 -14.88 -4.90 8.20
N LYS A 15 -15.97 -5.52 7.78
CA LYS A 15 -16.14 -6.97 7.90
C LYS A 15 -15.18 -7.73 7.00
N TRP A 16 -14.98 -7.24 5.79
CA TRP A 16 -14.04 -7.83 4.84
C TRP A 16 -12.61 -7.78 5.38
N PHE A 17 -12.19 -6.64 5.92
CA PHE A 17 -10.84 -6.49 6.45
C PHE A 17 -10.61 -7.37 7.69
N GLU A 18 -11.59 -7.46 8.58
CA GLU A 18 -11.52 -8.37 9.74
C GLU A 18 -11.32 -9.81 9.29
N ARG A 19 -12.04 -10.23 8.25
CA ARG A 19 -11.91 -11.57 7.68
C ARG A 19 -10.53 -11.79 7.08
N MET A 20 -10.00 -10.80 6.39
CA MET A 20 -8.66 -10.88 5.80
C MET A 20 -7.59 -10.95 6.89
N SER A 21 -7.69 -10.15 7.95
CA SER A 21 -6.72 -10.17 9.03
C SER A 21 -6.71 -11.51 9.80
N ASP A 22 -7.82 -12.25 9.81
CA ASP A 22 -7.87 -13.57 10.42
C ASP A 22 -7.00 -14.61 9.70
N TYR A 23 -6.55 -14.33 8.49
CA TYR A 23 -5.58 -15.17 7.78
C TYR A 23 -4.15 -15.06 8.34
N GLY A 24 -3.93 -14.20 9.31
CA GLY A 24 -2.64 -14.09 10.00
C GLY A 24 -1.85 -12.82 9.73
N PHE A 25 -2.47 -11.78 9.21
CA PHE A 25 -1.80 -10.48 9.03
C PHE A 25 -1.72 -9.73 10.36
N GLU A 26 -0.56 -9.15 10.63
CA GLU A 26 -0.28 -8.46 11.90
C GLU A 26 -0.22 -6.94 11.70
N GLU A 27 -0.87 -6.21 12.63
CA GLU A 27 -0.80 -4.77 12.68
C GLU A 27 0.64 -4.30 12.92
N ASN A 28 1.03 -3.23 12.26
CA ASN A 28 2.37 -2.62 12.30
C ASN A 28 3.47 -3.47 11.65
N ILE A 29 3.15 -4.63 11.10
CA ILE A 29 4.06 -5.46 10.31
C ILE A 29 3.55 -5.55 8.87
N ASP A 30 2.32 -6.03 8.70
CA ASP A 30 1.70 -6.23 7.39
C ASP A 30 0.85 -5.04 6.97
N TYR A 31 0.32 -4.30 7.93
CA TYR A 31 -0.49 -3.11 7.69
C TYR A 31 -0.39 -2.13 8.84
N VAL A 32 -0.74 -0.88 8.55
CA VAL A 32 -0.85 0.19 9.55
C VAL A 32 -2.27 0.75 9.50
N VAL A 33 -2.88 0.95 10.65
CA VAL A 33 -4.21 1.57 10.75
C VAL A 33 -4.06 3.08 10.57
N THR A 34 -4.88 3.65 9.68
CA THR A 34 -4.92 5.08 9.43
C THR A 34 -6.32 5.62 9.64
N ASP A 35 -6.43 6.83 10.18
CA ASP A 35 -7.70 7.53 10.33
C ASP A 35 -7.84 8.57 9.22
N ILE A 36 -8.95 8.49 8.48
CA ILE A 36 -9.27 9.47 7.45
C ILE A 36 -10.50 10.26 7.92
N PHE A 37 -10.41 11.60 7.85
CA PHE A 37 -11.55 12.47 8.09
C PHE A 37 -12.35 12.61 6.81
N VAL A 38 -13.60 12.16 6.84
CA VAL A 38 -14.52 12.31 5.71
C VAL A 38 -15.56 13.37 6.06
N HIS A 39 -15.74 14.33 5.15
CA HIS A 39 -16.76 15.35 5.30
C HIS A 39 -18.14 14.75 5.07
N ASN A 40 -19.01 14.82 6.08
CA ASN A 40 -20.39 14.36 5.96
C ASN A 40 -21.27 15.53 5.47
N PRO A 41 -21.93 15.41 4.29
CA PRO A 41 -22.80 16.46 3.79
C PRO A 41 -24.00 16.77 4.67
N LEU A 42 -24.36 15.89 5.60
CA LEU A 42 -25.47 16.09 6.53
C LEU A 42 -25.06 16.78 7.85
N GLY A 43 -23.83 17.23 7.96
CA GLY A 43 -23.31 17.98 9.10
C GLY A 43 -22.29 17.22 9.94
N GLY A 44 -21.06 17.68 9.90
CA GLY A 44 -19.98 17.18 10.73
C GLY A 44 -18.94 16.36 9.99
N ARG A 45 -17.80 16.15 10.66
CA ARG A 45 -16.71 15.30 10.16
C ARG A 45 -16.89 13.90 10.74
N GLN A 46 -16.76 12.90 9.90
CA GLN A 46 -16.84 11.51 10.29
C GLN A 46 -15.46 10.87 10.14
N ASN A 47 -14.97 10.20 11.19
CA ASN A 47 -13.74 9.44 11.09
C ASN A 47 -13.99 8.15 10.34
N GLN A 48 -13.15 7.88 9.35
CA GLN A 48 -13.19 6.65 8.58
C GLN A 48 -11.85 5.92 8.79
N ILE A 49 -11.92 4.67 9.26
CA ILE A 49 -10.73 3.86 9.46
C ILE A 49 -10.31 3.25 8.13
N ASP A 50 -9.04 3.41 7.79
CA ASP A 50 -8.43 2.78 6.63
C ASP A 50 -7.17 2.04 7.07
N HIS A 51 -6.60 1.25 6.18
CA HIS A 51 -5.41 0.46 6.43
C HIS A 51 -4.42 0.65 5.29
N ALA A 52 -3.20 1.02 5.63
CA ALA A 52 -2.09 1.06 4.68
C ALA A 52 -1.41 -0.31 4.68
N LEU A 53 -1.44 -1.00 3.55
CA LEU A 53 -0.93 -2.35 3.41
C LEU A 53 0.46 -2.34 2.79
N THR A 54 1.31 -3.29 3.20
CA THR A 54 2.54 -3.57 2.45
C THR A 54 2.17 -4.17 1.10
N LEU A 55 3.10 -4.09 0.13
CA LEU A 55 2.89 -4.68 -1.19
C LEU A 55 2.66 -6.19 -1.09
N ASP A 56 3.44 -6.87 -0.25
CA ASP A 56 3.28 -8.31 -0.04
C ASP A 56 1.91 -8.66 0.53
N THR A 57 1.44 -7.90 1.51
CA THR A 57 0.11 -8.10 2.10
C THR A 57 -0.98 -7.89 1.06
N ALA A 58 -0.88 -6.85 0.22
CA ALA A 58 -1.84 -6.59 -0.84
C ALA A 58 -1.87 -7.73 -1.87
N LYS A 59 -0.70 -8.26 -2.24
CA LYS A 59 -0.62 -9.41 -3.15
C LYS A 59 -1.29 -10.65 -2.54
N GLU A 60 -1.02 -10.94 -1.28
CA GLU A 60 -1.62 -12.10 -0.61
C GLU A 60 -3.13 -11.99 -0.52
N ILE A 61 -3.66 -10.82 -0.20
CA ILE A 61 -5.10 -10.58 -0.17
C ILE A 61 -5.71 -10.79 -1.56
N ALA A 62 -5.06 -10.27 -2.60
CA ALA A 62 -5.53 -10.45 -3.98
C ALA A 62 -5.52 -11.93 -4.40
N MET A 63 -4.57 -12.72 -3.89
CA MET A 63 -4.51 -14.17 -4.16
C MET A 63 -5.60 -14.94 -3.43
N ILE A 64 -5.96 -14.52 -2.22
CA ILE A 64 -7.06 -15.11 -1.45
C ILE A 64 -8.39 -14.89 -2.15
N GLN A 65 -8.56 -13.73 -2.77
CA GLN A 65 -9.76 -13.37 -3.50
C GLN A 65 -9.79 -14.06 -4.87
N ARG A 66 -10.44 -15.22 -4.95
CA ARG A 66 -10.52 -16.06 -6.16
C ARG A 66 -11.60 -15.53 -7.12
N SER A 67 -11.34 -14.39 -7.75
CA SER A 67 -12.26 -13.76 -8.69
C SER A 67 -11.47 -13.12 -9.83
N GLU A 68 -12.15 -12.71 -10.91
CA GLU A 68 -11.48 -11.99 -12.00
C GLU A 68 -10.86 -10.66 -11.53
N PRO A 69 -11.54 -9.84 -10.71
CA PRO A 69 -10.89 -8.66 -10.14
C PRO A 69 -9.67 -9.01 -9.28
N GLY A 70 -9.72 -10.09 -8.50
CA GLY A 70 -8.58 -10.55 -7.70
C GLY A 70 -7.39 -10.94 -8.58
N LYS A 71 -7.66 -11.64 -9.68
CA LYS A 71 -6.63 -12.01 -10.65
C LYS A 71 -5.98 -10.79 -11.29
N ARG A 72 -6.79 -9.80 -11.68
CA ARG A 72 -6.27 -8.55 -12.27
C ARG A 72 -5.41 -7.77 -11.27
N ALA A 73 -5.85 -7.67 -10.02
CA ALA A 73 -5.11 -7.00 -8.96
C ALA A 73 -3.77 -7.69 -8.71
N ARG A 74 -3.78 -9.02 -8.63
CA ARG A 74 -2.54 -9.81 -8.46
C ARG A 74 -1.55 -9.57 -9.59
N GLN A 75 -2.02 -9.60 -10.84
CA GLN A 75 -1.18 -9.37 -12.01
C GLN A 75 -0.60 -7.95 -12.00
N TYR A 76 -1.40 -6.97 -11.62
CA TYR A 76 -0.94 -5.60 -11.46
C TYR A 76 0.19 -5.49 -10.44
N PHE A 77 0.02 -6.08 -9.26
CA PHE A 77 1.05 -6.04 -8.21
C PHE A 77 2.33 -6.75 -8.65
N ILE A 78 2.22 -7.86 -9.36
CA ILE A 78 3.39 -8.56 -9.91
C ILE A 78 4.15 -7.67 -10.90
N GLN A 79 3.44 -6.97 -11.77
CA GLN A 79 4.07 -6.05 -12.73
C GLN A 79 4.74 -4.88 -12.04
N VAL A 80 4.10 -4.29 -11.04
CA VAL A 80 4.69 -3.19 -10.25
C VAL A 80 5.97 -3.66 -9.57
N GLU A 81 5.96 -4.84 -8.97
CA GLU A 81 7.13 -5.41 -8.31
C GLU A 81 8.28 -5.68 -9.28
N LYS A 82 7.97 -6.23 -10.46
CA LYS A 82 8.98 -6.45 -11.52
C LYS A 82 9.59 -5.15 -12.00
N ALA A 83 8.76 -4.13 -12.24
CA ALA A 83 9.25 -2.82 -12.64
C ALA A 83 10.13 -2.19 -11.57
N TRP A 84 9.72 -2.29 -10.29
CA TRP A 84 10.50 -1.78 -9.17
C TRP A 84 11.85 -2.47 -9.02
N ASN A 85 11.91 -3.77 -9.30
CA ASN A 85 13.12 -4.58 -9.20
C ASN A 85 13.92 -4.68 -10.50
N SER A 86 13.53 -3.94 -11.55
CA SER A 86 14.31 -3.90 -12.78
C SER A 86 15.68 -3.25 -12.52
N PRO A 87 16.75 -3.66 -13.25
CA PRO A 87 18.07 -3.06 -13.07
C PRO A 87 18.07 -1.54 -13.23
N GLU A 88 17.28 -1.01 -14.15
CA GLU A 88 17.17 0.44 -14.40
C GLU A 88 16.60 1.17 -13.18
N MET A 89 15.52 0.64 -12.59
CA MET A 89 14.90 1.24 -11.41
C MET A 89 15.79 1.13 -10.18
N ILE A 90 16.51 0.02 -10.02
CA ILE A 90 17.46 -0.15 -8.94
C ILE A 90 18.59 0.88 -9.08
N MET A 91 19.11 1.07 -10.29
CA MET A 91 20.17 2.05 -10.56
C MET A 91 19.69 3.47 -10.28
N GLN A 92 18.48 3.84 -10.71
CA GLN A 92 17.92 5.16 -10.44
C GLN A 92 17.78 5.43 -8.94
N ARG A 93 17.32 4.45 -8.17
CA ARG A 93 17.23 4.60 -6.71
C ARG A 93 18.62 4.77 -6.07
N ALA A 94 19.60 4.00 -6.51
CA ALA A 94 20.97 4.09 -6.01
C ALA A 94 21.58 5.46 -6.30
N LEU A 95 21.40 5.97 -7.51
CA LEU A 95 21.87 7.30 -7.90
C LEU A 95 21.22 8.41 -7.07
N LYS A 96 19.92 8.31 -6.83
CA LYS A 96 19.19 9.29 -6.02
C LYS A 96 19.71 9.30 -4.58
N ILE A 97 19.95 8.15 -3.99
CA ILE A 97 20.51 8.03 -2.65
C ILE A 97 21.93 8.62 -2.60
N ALA A 98 22.77 8.30 -3.58
CA ALA A 98 24.13 8.84 -3.68
C ALA A 98 24.13 10.36 -3.79
N ASN A 99 23.28 10.93 -4.64
CA ASN A 99 23.16 12.37 -4.81
C ASN A 99 22.73 13.07 -3.51
N ASN A 100 21.77 12.51 -2.80
CA ASN A 100 21.35 13.05 -1.52
C ASN A 100 22.47 13.02 -0.48
N THR A 101 23.25 11.96 -0.44
CA THR A 101 24.41 11.83 0.44
C THR A 101 25.48 12.87 0.10
N ILE A 102 25.81 13.04 -1.17
CA ILE A 102 26.77 14.05 -1.63
C ILE A 102 26.32 15.46 -1.25
N ASN A 103 25.05 15.80 -1.46
CA ASN A 103 24.50 17.10 -1.09
C ASN A 103 24.60 17.36 0.42
N GLN A 104 24.35 16.36 1.25
CA GLN A 104 24.50 16.47 2.69
C GLN A 104 25.96 16.71 3.11
N LEU A 105 26.90 16.02 2.48
CA LEU A 105 28.34 16.20 2.73
C LEU A 105 28.82 17.58 2.31
N GLU A 106 28.41 18.07 1.15
CA GLU A 106 28.74 19.42 0.68
C GLU A 106 28.21 20.49 1.63
N THR A 107 26.97 20.34 2.12
CA THR A 107 26.40 21.27 3.10
C THR A 107 27.20 21.31 4.40
N LYS A 108 27.76 20.18 4.83
CA LYS A 108 28.62 20.12 6.03
C LYS A 108 29.98 20.76 5.81
N ILE A 109 30.54 20.69 4.60
CA ILE A 109 31.86 21.22 4.29
C ILE A 109 31.82 22.76 4.15
N GLU A 110 30.72 23.32 3.68
CA GLU A 110 30.55 24.75 3.50
C GLU A 110 30.41 25.55 4.81
N ARG A 111 30.42 24.89 5.92
CA ARG A 111 30.47 25.52 7.23
C ARG A 111 31.93 25.60 7.69
#